data_ffec16380a19dbc8266f32edb465a9c0
#
_entry.id   ffec16380a19dbc8266f32edb465a9c0
#
_cell.length_a   1.000
_cell.length_b   1.000
_cell.length_c   1.000
_cell.angle_alpha   90.00
_cell.angle_beta   90.00
_cell.angle_gamma   90.00
#
_symmetry.space_group_name_H-M   'P 1'
#
loop_
_entity.id
_entity.type
_entity.pdbx_description
1 polymer ?
#
loop_
_entity_poly.entity_id
_entity_poly.type
_entity_poly.pdbx_seq_one_letter_code
_entity_poly.pdbx_strand_id
1 'polypeptide(L)'
;MITLLRRPKLGRTSCREISNKMSNTSMVVRNDRMEHRRERFRYNPETTMVIRWGCTSIVPCRNVLNTARAIQEVNDKLSFRRRMNEANVCPPSYFDTESAIEAINEGKTLVVRPGRHAQGRNLYVVHTQQELNDAIIRCDRLGTGWYAADLIHKVAEYRVFVGSGRVIWVAQKTPGNPEDVAWNVARGGRFDNVRWGDWPLKAIKTAIAAYNLTTLDFGGVDIMVDADGECYVLEINSAPSQTSPYRQECVAKYFDYVIEHGKDRIPLSEERGAWRKFIHPSLSEEAWE
;
A
#
# COMPACT_ATOMS: atom_id res chain seq x y z
N MET A 1 16.04 12.16 -17.35
CA MET A 1 14.62 11.87 -17.78
C MET A 1 13.93 11.08 -16.70
N ILE A 2 12.67 11.34 -16.42
CA ILE A 2 11.89 10.66 -15.41
C ILE A 2 10.82 9.82 -16.09
N THR A 3 10.65 8.57 -15.67
CA THR A 3 9.68 7.65 -16.26
C THR A 3 8.85 6.97 -15.17
N LEU A 4 7.53 7.20 -15.19
CA LEU A 4 6.57 6.47 -14.38
C LEU A 4 6.15 5.19 -15.11
N LEU A 5 6.58 4.04 -14.60
CA LEU A 5 6.33 2.75 -15.21
C LEU A 5 5.16 2.04 -14.51
N ARG A 6 4.08 1.77 -15.24
CA ARG A 6 2.83 1.20 -14.74
C ARG A 6 2.43 -0.11 -15.41
N ARG A 7 1.57 -0.88 -14.75
CA ARG A 7 0.91 -2.06 -15.35
C ARG A 7 -0.10 -1.67 -16.45
N PRO A 8 -0.42 -2.55 -17.40
CA PRO A 8 -1.33 -2.26 -18.49
C PRO A 8 -2.73 -1.79 -18.07
N LYS A 9 -3.30 -2.45 -17.05
CA LYS A 9 -4.67 -2.20 -16.58
C LYS A 9 -4.76 -1.35 -15.31
N LEU A 10 -3.64 -1.11 -14.63
CA LEU A 10 -3.62 -0.43 -13.32
C LEU A 10 -2.78 0.84 -13.37
N GLY A 11 -3.16 1.84 -12.57
CA GLY A 11 -2.38 3.05 -12.35
C GLY A 11 -2.37 4.05 -13.51
N ARG A 12 -3.17 3.88 -14.59
CA ARG A 12 -3.15 4.82 -15.73
C ARG A 12 -3.48 6.24 -15.31
N THR A 13 -4.61 6.41 -14.63
CA THR A 13 -5.05 7.74 -14.17
C THR A 13 -4.09 8.28 -13.12
N SER A 14 -3.77 7.49 -12.09
CA SER A 14 -2.86 7.92 -11.02
C SER A 14 -1.51 8.38 -11.57
N CYS A 15 -0.84 7.58 -12.40
CA CYS A 15 0.47 7.94 -12.94
C CYS A 15 0.40 9.17 -13.85
N ARG A 16 -0.65 9.31 -14.66
CA ARG A 16 -0.82 10.46 -15.54
C ARG A 16 -1.02 11.74 -14.75
N GLU A 17 -1.93 11.72 -13.77
CA GLU A 17 -2.22 12.89 -12.96
C GLU A 17 -1.05 13.30 -12.07
N ILE A 18 -0.32 12.33 -11.50
CA ILE A 18 0.92 12.61 -10.76
C ILE A 18 1.96 13.22 -11.71
N SER A 19 2.19 12.62 -12.89
CA SER A 19 3.13 13.13 -13.89
C SER A 19 2.82 14.55 -14.32
N ASN A 20 1.55 14.91 -14.48
CA ASN A 20 1.11 16.25 -14.85
C ASN A 20 1.35 17.30 -13.73
N LYS A 21 1.48 16.84 -12.48
CA LYS A 21 1.69 17.71 -11.32
C LYS A 21 3.16 17.81 -10.89
N MET A 22 4.02 16.97 -11.41
CA MET A 22 5.46 17.03 -11.14
C MET A 22 6.07 18.28 -11.78
N SER A 23 6.98 18.92 -11.05
CA SER A 23 7.76 20.05 -11.56
C SER A 23 8.77 19.61 -12.62
N ASN A 24 9.26 18.38 -12.49
CA ASN A 24 10.18 17.78 -13.42
C ASN A 24 9.45 17.12 -14.59
N THR A 25 9.96 17.30 -15.81
CA THR A 25 9.41 16.65 -16.99
C THR A 25 9.45 15.12 -16.85
N SER A 26 8.30 14.51 -16.86
CA SER A 26 8.15 13.07 -16.71
C SER A 26 7.26 12.47 -17.79
N MET A 27 7.39 11.17 -18.04
CA MET A 27 6.51 10.45 -18.94
C MET A 27 5.93 9.20 -18.29
N VAL A 28 4.72 8.82 -18.70
CA VAL A 28 4.05 7.60 -18.24
C VAL A 28 4.14 6.51 -19.30
N VAL A 29 4.75 5.38 -18.95
CA VAL A 29 4.95 4.24 -19.85
C VAL A 29 4.25 3.00 -19.31
N ARG A 30 3.59 2.24 -20.20
CA ARG A 30 3.10 0.89 -19.90
C ARG A 30 4.24 -0.12 -20.01
N ASN A 31 4.31 -1.05 -19.07
CA ASN A 31 5.37 -2.05 -19.05
C ASN A 31 5.38 -2.97 -20.30
N ASP A 32 4.20 -3.38 -20.77
CA ASP A 32 4.04 -4.25 -21.95
C ASP A 32 4.40 -3.59 -23.28
N ARG A 33 4.59 -2.26 -23.27
CA ARG A 33 4.99 -1.51 -24.46
C ARG A 33 6.46 -1.13 -24.47
N MET A 34 7.20 -1.41 -23.40
CA MET A 34 8.62 -1.08 -23.34
C MET A 34 9.45 -1.91 -24.32
N GLU A 35 9.12 -3.19 -24.49
CA GLU A 35 9.82 -4.05 -25.44
C GLU A 35 9.65 -3.61 -26.88
N HIS A 36 8.43 -3.15 -27.25
CA HIS A 36 8.13 -2.65 -28.60
C HIS A 36 8.58 -1.20 -28.85
N ARG A 37 8.99 -0.47 -27.81
CA ARG A 37 9.39 0.94 -27.89
C ARG A 37 10.86 1.16 -27.66
N ARG A 38 11.68 0.12 -27.58
CA ARG A 38 13.15 0.26 -27.44
C ARG A 38 13.75 1.24 -28.44
N GLU A 39 13.23 1.32 -29.65
CA GLU A 39 13.68 2.25 -30.68
C GLU A 39 13.18 3.70 -30.48
N ARG A 40 12.04 3.90 -29.82
CA ARG A 40 11.45 5.24 -29.58
C ARG A 40 11.70 5.78 -28.17
N PHE A 41 11.96 4.91 -27.22
CA PHE A 41 12.20 5.24 -25.84
C PHE A 41 13.73 5.37 -25.60
N ARG A 42 14.25 6.53 -25.92
CA ARG A 42 15.64 6.87 -25.63
C ARG A 42 15.79 7.11 -24.13
N TYR A 43 15.93 6.07 -23.33
CA TYR A 43 16.36 6.23 -21.96
C TYR A 43 17.88 5.98 -21.84
N ASN A 44 18.52 6.78 -21.02
CA ASN A 44 19.89 6.54 -20.61
C ASN A 44 19.87 5.78 -19.29
N PRO A 45 20.40 4.54 -19.19
CA PRO A 45 20.42 3.75 -17.97
C PRO A 45 21.04 4.47 -16.76
N GLU A 46 22.00 5.36 -17.01
CA GLU A 46 22.73 6.09 -15.97
C GLU A 46 21.97 7.34 -15.46
N THR A 47 21.24 8.02 -16.35
CA THR A 47 20.64 9.32 -16.02
C THR A 47 19.12 9.31 -15.96
N THR A 48 18.46 8.23 -16.41
CA THR A 48 17.01 8.11 -16.33
C THR A 48 16.60 7.57 -14.96
N MET A 49 15.70 8.26 -14.28
CA MET A 49 15.04 7.72 -13.09
C MET A 49 13.76 6.98 -13.49
N VAL A 50 13.60 5.77 -12.99
CA VAL A 50 12.39 4.96 -13.19
C VAL A 50 11.61 4.85 -11.90
N ILE A 51 10.40 5.37 -11.87
CA ILE A 51 9.46 5.25 -10.76
C ILE A 51 8.48 4.12 -11.10
N ARG A 52 8.53 3.02 -10.35
CA ARG A 52 7.69 1.84 -10.60
C ARG A 52 6.38 1.92 -9.83
N TRP A 53 5.28 2.01 -10.54
CA TRP A 53 3.93 1.96 -9.97
C TRP A 53 3.36 0.54 -10.09
N GLY A 54 3.78 -0.33 -9.16
CA GLY A 54 3.37 -1.75 -9.10
C GLY A 54 3.87 -2.61 -10.26
N CYS A 55 4.81 -2.14 -11.03
CA CYS A 55 5.36 -2.83 -12.20
C CYS A 55 6.66 -3.58 -11.86
N THR A 56 6.73 -4.85 -12.24
CA THR A 56 7.87 -5.75 -11.99
C THR A 56 8.72 -6.05 -13.23
N SER A 57 8.44 -5.41 -14.36
CA SER A 57 9.22 -5.60 -15.59
C SER A 57 10.68 -5.24 -15.39
N ILE A 58 11.58 -5.96 -16.05
CA ILE A 58 13.01 -5.68 -16.02
C ILE A 58 13.28 -4.37 -16.77
N VAL A 59 13.94 -3.43 -16.10
CA VAL A 59 14.38 -2.16 -16.68
C VAL A 59 15.85 -1.97 -16.27
N PRO A 60 16.78 -1.88 -17.21
CA PRO A 60 18.20 -1.74 -16.90
C PRO A 60 18.55 -0.27 -16.57
N CYS A 61 17.96 0.28 -15.52
CA CYS A 61 18.27 1.59 -14.98
C CYS A 61 18.79 1.45 -13.55
N ARG A 62 19.79 2.26 -13.20
CA ARG A 62 20.38 2.29 -11.85
C ARG A 62 19.49 3.06 -10.89
N ASN A 63 18.94 4.18 -11.36
CA ASN A 63 18.08 5.05 -10.54
C ASN A 63 16.62 4.57 -10.59
N VAL A 64 16.23 3.75 -9.62
CA VAL A 64 14.89 3.15 -9.56
C VAL A 64 14.25 3.41 -8.21
N LEU A 65 13.02 3.93 -8.20
CA LEU A 65 12.13 3.90 -7.04
C LEU A 65 11.21 2.69 -7.15
N ASN A 66 11.12 1.94 -6.07
CA ASN A 66 10.46 0.65 -5.97
C ASN A 66 11.05 -0.39 -6.92
N THR A 67 12.08 -1.10 -6.47
CA THR A 67 12.66 -2.19 -7.26
C THR A 67 11.61 -3.26 -7.59
N ALA A 68 11.83 -4.03 -8.66
CA ALA A 68 10.92 -5.13 -9.02
C ALA A 68 10.82 -6.16 -7.88
N ARG A 69 11.94 -6.42 -7.20
CA ARG A 69 12.01 -7.31 -6.04
C ARG A 69 11.16 -6.80 -4.88
N ALA A 70 11.30 -5.53 -4.49
CA ALA A 70 10.51 -4.91 -3.42
C ALA A 70 8.99 -5.03 -3.68
N ILE A 71 8.58 -4.82 -4.96
CA ILE A 71 7.19 -4.98 -5.37
C ILE A 71 6.74 -6.45 -5.29
N GLN A 72 7.59 -7.40 -5.68
CA GLN A 72 7.29 -8.83 -5.61
C GLN A 72 7.11 -9.30 -4.17
N GLU A 73 7.97 -8.84 -3.25
CA GLU A 73 7.91 -9.15 -1.82
C GLU A 73 6.55 -8.80 -1.20
N VAL A 74 6.01 -7.61 -1.46
CA VAL A 74 4.69 -7.22 -0.92
C VAL A 74 3.51 -7.81 -1.70
N ASN A 75 3.73 -8.27 -2.93
CA ASN A 75 2.72 -8.97 -3.73
C ASN A 75 2.56 -10.43 -3.33
N ASP A 76 3.57 -11.05 -2.74
CA ASP A 76 3.48 -12.35 -2.07
C ASP A 76 2.82 -12.16 -0.70
N LYS A 77 1.48 -12.21 -0.72
CA LYS A 77 0.68 -11.90 0.48
C LYS A 77 0.91 -12.90 1.61
N LEU A 78 1.20 -14.16 1.29
CA LEU A 78 1.45 -15.19 2.30
C LEU A 78 2.75 -14.94 3.05
N SER A 79 3.87 -14.81 2.32
CA SER A 79 5.18 -14.55 2.92
C SER A 79 5.20 -13.20 3.66
N PHE A 80 4.56 -12.18 3.09
CA PHE A 80 4.52 -10.87 3.74
C PHE A 80 3.63 -10.88 5.00
N ARG A 81 2.51 -11.64 4.99
CA ARG A 81 1.65 -11.81 6.17
C ARG A 81 2.40 -12.49 7.33
N ARG A 82 3.26 -13.50 7.06
CA ARG A 82 4.12 -14.11 8.09
C ARG A 82 5.01 -13.07 8.75
N ARG A 83 5.71 -12.25 7.96
CA ARG A 83 6.59 -11.18 8.48
C ARG A 83 5.82 -10.15 9.31
N MET A 84 4.64 -9.74 8.87
CA MET A 84 3.79 -8.82 9.65
C MET A 84 3.30 -9.45 10.96
N ASN A 85 2.98 -10.75 10.94
CA ASN A 85 2.54 -11.49 12.12
C ASN A 85 3.67 -11.62 13.16
N GLU A 86 4.88 -11.96 12.71
CA GLU A 86 6.09 -12.00 13.55
C GLU A 86 6.39 -10.64 14.19
N ALA A 87 6.10 -9.55 13.47
CA ALA A 87 6.25 -8.18 13.96
C ALA A 87 5.05 -7.65 14.76
N ASN A 88 3.99 -8.44 14.95
CA ASN A 88 2.75 -8.07 15.65
C ASN A 88 2.10 -6.77 15.13
N VAL A 89 2.13 -6.55 13.80
CA VAL A 89 1.53 -5.36 13.16
C VAL A 89 0.27 -5.66 12.37
N CYS A 90 -0.15 -6.91 12.29
CA CYS A 90 -1.38 -7.33 11.61
C CYS A 90 -2.24 -8.18 12.57
N PRO A 91 -3.49 -8.51 12.23
CA PRO A 91 -4.28 -9.45 13.03
C PRO A 91 -3.53 -10.75 13.26
N PRO A 92 -3.64 -11.38 14.44
CA PRO A 92 -3.10 -12.70 14.70
C PRO A 92 -3.42 -13.62 13.52
N SER A 93 -2.40 -14.28 12.99
CA SER A 93 -2.53 -15.02 11.72
C SER A 93 -1.96 -16.43 11.85
N TYR A 94 -2.66 -17.38 11.23
CA TYR A 94 -2.43 -18.82 11.29
C TYR A 94 -2.07 -19.32 9.90
N PHE A 95 -1.08 -20.22 9.83
CA PHE A 95 -0.49 -20.65 8.56
C PHE A 95 -0.49 -22.16 8.40
N ASP A 96 -1.11 -22.85 9.33
CA ASP A 96 -1.37 -24.28 9.36
C ASP A 96 -2.76 -24.56 9.92
N THR A 97 -3.28 -25.75 9.64
CA THR A 97 -4.64 -26.12 10.00
C THR A 97 -4.81 -26.30 11.50
N GLU A 98 -3.79 -26.79 12.19
CA GLU A 98 -3.83 -27.11 13.62
C GLU A 98 -4.03 -25.81 14.43
N SER A 99 -3.16 -24.82 14.26
CA SER A 99 -3.26 -23.52 14.94
C SER A 99 -4.54 -22.75 14.60
N ALA A 100 -5.04 -22.88 13.36
CA ALA A 100 -6.32 -22.27 12.98
C ALA A 100 -7.52 -22.95 13.65
N ILE A 101 -7.49 -24.28 13.83
CA ILE A 101 -8.53 -25.04 14.55
C ILE A 101 -8.50 -24.67 16.03
N GLU A 102 -7.33 -24.59 16.65
CA GLU A 102 -7.20 -24.15 18.04
C GLU A 102 -7.84 -22.79 18.27
N ALA A 103 -7.58 -21.82 17.39
CA ALA A 103 -8.19 -20.50 17.46
C ALA A 103 -9.73 -20.56 17.36
N ILE A 104 -10.28 -21.40 16.48
CA ILE A 104 -11.74 -21.61 16.38
C ILE A 104 -12.28 -22.23 17.67
N ASN A 105 -11.60 -23.21 18.26
CA ASN A 105 -12.01 -23.85 19.50
C ASN A 105 -11.95 -22.89 20.70
N GLU A 106 -11.10 -21.85 20.65
CA GLU A 106 -11.08 -20.72 21.58
C GLU A 106 -12.25 -19.72 21.35
N GLY A 107 -13.12 -19.96 20.37
CA GLY A 107 -14.25 -19.12 20.05
C GLY A 107 -13.96 -17.98 19.09
N LYS A 108 -12.80 -17.96 18.44
CA LYS A 108 -12.46 -16.93 17.46
C LYS A 108 -13.15 -17.16 16.13
N THR A 109 -13.54 -16.10 15.49
CA THR A 109 -13.95 -16.10 14.09
C THR A 109 -12.74 -15.75 13.22
N LEU A 110 -12.51 -16.53 12.16
CA LEU A 110 -11.36 -16.32 11.29
C LEU A 110 -11.76 -15.87 9.89
N VAL A 111 -10.84 -15.16 9.24
CA VAL A 111 -10.87 -14.82 7.81
C VAL A 111 -9.81 -15.63 7.09
N VAL A 112 -10.23 -16.54 6.21
CA VAL A 112 -9.31 -17.38 5.39
C VAL A 112 -9.13 -16.74 4.02
N ARG A 113 -7.89 -16.70 3.55
CA ARG A 113 -7.53 -16.10 2.27
C ARG A 113 -6.43 -16.88 1.56
N PRO A 114 -6.44 -16.92 0.19
CA PRO A 114 -5.32 -17.48 -0.56
C PRO A 114 -4.09 -16.56 -0.49
N GLY A 115 -2.91 -17.11 -0.68
CA GLY A 115 -1.64 -16.37 -0.67
C GLY A 115 -1.52 -15.30 -1.76
N ARG A 116 -2.33 -15.38 -2.81
CA ARG A 116 -2.46 -14.33 -3.85
C ARG A 116 -3.91 -13.95 -4.04
N HIS A 117 -4.23 -12.75 -3.66
CA HIS A 117 -5.58 -12.20 -3.81
C HIS A 117 -5.52 -10.69 -4.09
N ALA A 118 -6.62 -10.13 -4.60
CA ALA A 118 -6.79 -8.71 -4.84
C ALA A 118 -8.27 -8.31 -4.76
N GLN A 119 -8.55 -7.04 -4.48
CA GLN A 119 -9.89 -6.45 -4.53
C GLN A 119 -10.91 -7.14 -3.60
N GLY A 120 -10.47 -7.71 -2.46
CA GLY A 120 -11.36 -8.40 -1.52
C GLY A 120 -11.96 -9.71 -2.03
N ARG A 121 -11.48 -10.25 -3.17
CA ARG A 121 -11.91 -11.55 -3.69
C ARG A 121 -11.36 -12.67 -2.83
N ASN A 122 -12.07 -13.83 -2.82
CA ASN A 122 -11.67 -15.03 -2.08
C ASN A 122 -11.39 -14.73 -0.59
N LEU A 123 -12.34 -14.08 0.06
CA LEU A 123 -12.36 -13.84 1.48
C LEU A 123 -13.47 -14.74 2.05
N TYR A 124 -13.09 -15.64 2.97
CA TYR A 124 -14.01 -16.58 3.60
C TYR A 124 -14.00 -16.34 5.10
N VAL A 125 -15.15 -15.98 5.67
CA VAL A 125 -15.32 -15.91 7.12
C VAL A 125 -15.71 -17.29 7.60
N VAL A 126 -15.08 -17.81 8.63
CA VAL A 126 -15.26 -19.16 9.16
C VAL A 126 -15.40 -19.13 10.68
N HIS A 127 -16.33 -19.92 11.19
CA HIS A 127 -16.66 -20.06 12.61
C HIS A 127 -16.49 -21.50 13.12
N THR A 128 -16.36 -22.43 12.21
CA THR A 128 -16.27 -23.86 12.51
C THR A 128 -15.12 -24.51 11.76
N GLN A 129 -14.66 -25.65 12.29
CA GLN A 129 -13.63 -26.46 11.64
C GLN A 129 -14.06 -26.92 10.23
N GLN A 130 -15.35 -27.24 10.03
CA GLN A 130 -15.84 -27.64 8.72
C GLN A 130 -15.75 -26.49 7.70
N GLU A 131 -16.16 -25.28 8.08
CA GLU A 131 -16.05 -24.08 7.23
C GLU A 131 -14.60 -23.75 6.92
N LEU A 132 -13.68 -23.90 7.89
CA LEU A 132 -12.24 -23.74 7.69
C LEU A 132 -11.72 -24.71 6.63
N ASN A 133 -12.03 -26.00 6.73
CA ASN A 133 -11.60 -27.01 5.76
C ASN A 133 -12.13 -26.69 4.35
N ASP A 134 -13.39 -26.29 4.23
CA ASP A 134 -13.98 -25.91 2.95
C ASP A 134 -13.30 -24.66 2.35
N ALA A 135 -12.96 -23.70 3.18
CA ALA A 135 -12.25 -22.49 2.75
C ALA A 135 -10.81 -22.81 2.29
N ILE A 136 -10.10 -23.68 3.02
CA ILE A 136 -8.75 -24.15 2.65
C ILE A 136 -8.78 -24.85 1.29
N ILE A 137 -9.72 -25.78 1.07
CA ILE A 137 -9.87 -26.49 -0.21
C ILE A 137 -10.09 -25.51 -1.36
N ARG A 138 -10.88 -24.44 -1.15
CA ARG A 138 -11.09 -23.39 -2.16
C ARG A 138 -9.83 -22.59 -2.43
N CYS A 139 -9.03 -22.29 -1.40
CA CYS A 139 -7.76 -21.58 -1.55
C CYS A 139 -6.71 -22.45 -2.27
N ASP A 140 -6.61 -23.73 -1.94
CA ASP A 140 -5.65 -24.67 -2.52
C ASP A 140 -5.86 -24.88 -4.02
N ARG A 141 -7.12 -24.85 -4.49
CA ARG A 141 -7.44 -24.85 -5.93
C ARG A 141 -6.82 -23.69 -6.71
N LEU A 142 -6.43 -22.61 -6.03
CA LEU A 142 -5.76 -21.47 -6.64
C LEU A 142 -4.23 -21.64 -6.70
N GLY A 143 -3.67 -22.67 -6.05
CA GLY A 143 -2.25 -23.02 -6.10
C GLY A 143 -1.31 -21.97 -5.50
N THR A 144 -1.79 -21.18 -4.52
CA THR A 144 -1.00 -20.07 -3.94
C THR A 144 -0.79 -20.18 -2.43
N GLY A 145 -1.19 -21.33 -1.84
CA GLY A 145 -1.28 -21.51 -0.41
C GLY A 145 -2.37 -20.62 0.22
N TRP A 146 -2.50 -20.67 1.52
CA TRP A 146 -3.50 -19.91 2.28
C TRP A 146 -2.94 -19.44 3.62
N TYR A 147 -3.67 -18.53 4.24
CA TYR A 147 -3.54 -18.15 5.65
C TYR A 147 -4.93 -17.85 6.22
N ALA A 148 -5.07 -18.04 7.51
CA ALA A 148 -6.21 -17.54 8.27
C ALA A 148 -5.75 -16.39 9.18
N ALA A 149 -6.66 -15.50 9.56
CA ALA A 149 -6.39 -14.43 10.51
C ALA A 149 -7.65 -14.15 11.34
N ASP A 150 -7.47 -13.66 12.56
CA ASP A 150 -8.60 -13.22 13.39
C ASP A 150 -9.44 -12.20 12.64
N LEU A 151 -10.77 -12.36 12.68
CA LEU A 151 -11.72 -11.37 12.19
C LEU A 151 -11.74 -10.19 13.16
N ILE A 152 -11.22 -9.05 12.74
CA ILE A 152 -11.27 -7.82 13.52
C ILE A 152 -12.55 -7.05 13.16
N HIS A 153 -13.37 -6.74 14.17
CA HIS A 153 -14.51 -5.83 14.04
C HIS A 153 -14.00 -4.39 14.03
N LYS A 154 -13.72 -3.89 12.85
CA LYS A 154 -13.14 -2.55 12.67
C LYS A 154 -14.20 -1.46 12.74
N VAL A 155 -13.84 -0.35 13.38
CA VAL A 155 -14.64 0.88 13.43
C VAL A 155 -14.11 1.94 12.46
N ALA A 156 -12.84 1.82 12.02
CA ALA A 156 -12.25 2.70 11.02
C ALA A 156 -11.24 1.94 10.15
N GLU A 157 -11.00 2.45 8.94
CA GLU A 157 -9.97 1.97 8.05
C GLU A 157 -9.28 3.16 7.39
N TYR A 158 -7.94 3.17 7.42
CA TYR A 158 -7.13 4.22 6.85
C TYR A 158 -6.20 3.68 5.77
N ARG A 159 -5.87 4.52 4.80
CA ARG A 159 -4.72 4.33 3.93
C ARG A 159 -3.69 5.38 4.25
N VAL A 160 -2.49 4.94 4.63
CA VAL A 160 -1.33 5.78 4.92
C VAL A 160 -0.34 5.62 3.77
N PHE A 161 -0.09 6.69 3.03
CA PHE A 161 0.95 6.67 2.01
C PHE A 161 2.29 7.05 2.65
N VAL A 162 3.24 6.13 2.56
CA VAL A 162 4.58 6.29 3.10
C VAL A 162 5.57 6.36 1.93
N GLY A 163 6.49 7.30 1.99
CA GLY A 163 7.60 7.43 1.05
C GLY A 163 8.89 7.74 1.80
N SER A 164 9.96 7.00 1.52
CA SER A 164 11.27 7.13 2.17
C SER A 164 11.17 7.22 3.71
N GLY A 165 10.31 6.38 4.30
CA GLY A 165 10.08 6.32 5.75
C GLY A 165 9.24 7.46 6.34
N ARG A 166 8.66 8.35 5.51
CA ARG A 166 7.82 9.46 5.95
C ARG A 166 6.39 9.32 5.45
N VAL A 167 5.43 9.73 6.27
CA VAL A 167 4.02 9.78 5.85
C VAL A 167 3.82 10.99 4.96
N ILE A 168 3.31 10.74 3.75
CA ILE A 168 3.07 11.76 2.72
C ILE A 168 1.64 12.27 2.79
N TRP A 169 0.68 11.37 2.98
CA TRP A 169 -0.73 11.68 3.19
C TRP A 169 -1.45 10.52 3.89
N VAL A 170 -2.59 10.84 4.49
CA VAL A 170 -3.51 9.89 5.10
C VAL A 170 -4.89 10.09 4.52
N ALA A 171 -5.58 8.99 4.25
CA ALA A 171 -6.99 9.00 3.89
C ALA A 171 -7.76 7.98 4.72
N GLN A 172 -8.94 8.36 5.17
CA GLN A 172 -9.89 7.46 5.81
C GLN A 172 -10.75 6.81 4.73
N LYS A 173 -10.99 5.51 4.86
CA LYS A 173 -11.91 4.80 3.99
C LYS A 173 -13.29 4.80 4.62
N THR A 174 -14.26 5.34 3.88
CA THR A 174 -15.69 5.26 4.21
C THR A 174 -16.28 4.08 3.43
N PRO A 175 -16.90 3.08 4.08
CA PRO A 175 -17.52 1.95 3.39
C PRO A 175 -18.77 2.35 2.63
N GLY A 176 -19.13 1.59 1.60
CA GLY A 176 -20.44 1.68 0.97
C GLY A 176 -21.53 1.06 1.86
N ASN A 177 -21.19 -0.06 2.51
CA ASN A 177 -21.98 -0.69 3.57
C ASN A 177 -21.07 -0.95 4.78
N PRO A 178 -21.37 -0.39 5.98
CA PRO A 178 -20.58 -0.60 7.19
C PRO A 178 -20.46 -2.06 7.64
N GLU A 179 -21.47 -2.89 7.35
CA GLU A 179 -21.51 -4.30 7.72
C GLU A 179 -20.58 -5.17 6.88
N ASP A 180 -20.06 -4.63 5.78
CA ASP A 180 -19.13 -5.39 4.94
C ASP A 180 -17.80 -5.64 5.64
N VAL A 181 -17.35 -6.89 5.68
CA VAL A 181 -16.02 -7.25 6.19
C VAL A 181 -14.92 -6.54 5.38
N ALA A 182 -15.09 -6.41 4.08
CA ALA A 182 -14.13 -5.75 3.19
C ALA A 182 -14.69 -4.42 2.67
N TRP A 183 -14.14 -3.31 3.16
CA TRP A 183 -14.50 -1.96 2.70
C TRP A 183 -13.74 -1.62 1.41
N ASN A 184 -14.29 -1.99 0.28
CA ASN A 184 -13.65 -1.81 -1.03
C ASN A 184 -14.32 -0.71 -1.87
N VAL A 185 -13.51 0.00 -2.64
CA VAL A 185 -14.02 0.97 -3.64
C VAL A 185 -14.95 0.28 -4.64
N ALA A 186 -14.67 -0.98 -5.02
CA ALA A 186 -15.54 -1.77 -5.90
C ALA A 186 -16.92 -2.07 -5.30
N ARG A 187 -17.11 -1.90 -3.98
CA ARG A 187 -18.36 -2.05 -3.24
C ARG A 187 -18.93 -0.70 -2.77
N GLY A 188 -18.59 0.38 -3.47
CA GLY A 188 -19.09 1.72 -3.13
C GLY A 188 -18.28 2.45 -2.05
N GLY A 189 -17.20 1.88 -1.56
CA GLY A 189 -16.32 2.57 -0.62
C GLY A 189 -15.59 3.75 -1.27
N ARG A 190 -15.29 4.78 -0.49
CA ARG A 190 -14.54 5.96 -0.91
C ARG A 190 -13.40 6.26 0.06
N PHE A 191 -12.44 7.08 -0.38
CA PHE A 191 -11.36 7.58 0.43
C PHE A 191 -11.51 9.09 0.61
N ASP A 192 -11.62 9.53 1.85
CA ASP A 192 -11.68 10.93 2.24
C ASP A 192 -10.31 11.35 2.81
N ASN A 193 -9.80 12.53 2.42
CA ASN A 193 -8.51 13.00 2.91
C ASN A 193 -8.61 13.36 4.39
N VAL A 194 -7.66 12.90 5.20
CA VAL A 194 -7.52 13.30 6.60
C VAL A 194 -6.56 14.49 6.67
N ARG A 195 -6.98 15.56 7.33
CA ARG A 195 -6.12 16.73 7.54
C ARG A 195 -4.92 16.36 8.41
N TRP A 196 -3.82 17.06 8.22
CA TRP A 196 -2.59 16.78 8.96
C TRP A 196 -2.78 16.74 10.48
N GLY A 197 -3.44 17.73 11.07
CA GLY A 197 -3.69 17.80 12.52
C GLY A 197 -4.55 16.66 13.07
N ASP A 198 -5.36 16.04 12.21
CA ASP A 198 -6.30 14.97 12.56
C ASP A 198 -5.73 13.56 12.26
N TRP A 199 -4.46 13.48 11.92
CA TRP A 199 -3.87 12.18 11.58
C TRP A 199 -3.87 11.22 12.76
N PRO A 200 -4.38 9.96 12.61
CA PRO A 200 -4.45 8.98 13.68
C PRO A 200 -3.05 8.44 14.02
N LEU A 201 -2.43 8.98 15.06
CA LEU A 201 -1.01 8.72 15.39
C LEU A 201 -0.70 7.23 15.59
N LYS A 202 -1.60 6.45 16.20
CA LYS A 202 -1.39 5.01 16.41
C LYS A 202 -1.39 4.28 15.06
N ALA A 203 -2.34 4.57 14.17
CA ALA A 203 -2.39 3.99 12.83
C ALA A 203 -1.14 4.37 12.00
N ILE A 204 -0.65 5.61 12.13
CA ILE A 204 0.59 6.05 11.48
C ILE A 204 1.80 5.26 11.99
N LYS A 205 1.95 5.09 13.30
CA LYS A 205 3.06 4.30 13.88
C LYS A 205 3.03 2.86 13.39
N THR A 206 1.85 2.24 13.38
CA THR A 206 1.64 0.87 12.86
C THR A 206 1.96 0.79 11.36
N ALA A 207 1.55 1.80 10.57
CA ALA A 207 1.85 1.87 9.13
C ALA A 207 3.36 1.96 8.87
N ILE A 208 4.08 2.81 9.61
CA ILE A 208 5.54 2.96 9.49
C ILE A 208 6.24 1.66 9.91
N ALA A 209 5.82 1.02 11.01
CA ALA A 209 6.37 -0.24 11.46
C ALA A 209 6.25 -1.32 10.37
N ALA A 210 5.07 -1.47 9.77
CA ALA A 210 4.87 -2.43 8.68
C ALA A 210 5.63 -2.06 7.40
N TYR A 211 5.68 -0.76 7.06
CA TYR A 211 6.45 -0.28 5.91
C TYR A 211 7.95 -0.62 6.06
N ASN A 212 8.50 -0.48 7.27
CA ASN A 212 9.90 -0.82 7.56
C ASN A 212 10.21 -2.32 7.44
N LEU A 213 9.20 -3.18 7.37
CA LEU A 213 9.38 -4.60 7.01
C LEU A 213 9.58 -4.79 5.49
N THR A 214 9.46 -3.75 4.68
CA THR A 214 9.61 -3.81 3.22
C THR A 214 10.90 -3.16 2.76
N THR A 215 11.26 -3.43 1.51
CA THR A 215 12.32 -2.70 0.80
C THR A 215 11.74 -1.69 -0.21
N LEU A 216 10.45 -1.31 -0.04
CA LEU A 216 9.80 -0.30 -0.87
C LEU A 216 10.35 1.10 -0.56
N ASP A 217 10.54 1.88 -1.61
CA ASP A 217 10.84 3.32 -1.47
C ASP A 217 9.56 4.12 -1.18
N PHE A 218 8.40 3.63 -1.64
CA PHE A 218 7.08 4.19 -1.32
C PHE A 218 5.98 3.13 -1.45
N GLY A 219 4.88 3.35 -0.73
CA GLY A 219 3.69 2.49 -0.80
C GLY A 219 2.52 3.02 0.01
N GLY A 220 1.35 2.45 -0.22
CA GLY A 220 0.14 2.72 0.57
C GLY A 220 -0.11 1.57 1.53
N VAL A 221 -0.15 1.85 2.82
CA VAL A 221 -0.42 0.88 3.88
C VAL A 221 -1.89 1.00 4.26
N ASP A 222 -2.63 -0.09 4.17
CA ASP A 222 -4.04 -0.16 4.59
C ASP A 222 -4.10 -0.64 6.04
N ILE A 223 -4.68 0.18 6.92
CA ILE A 223 -4.77 -0.03 8.36
C ILE A 223 -6.24 -0.07 8.77
N MET A 224 -6.63 -1.07 9.54
CA MET A 224 -7.90 -1.07 10.25
C MET A 224 -7.69 -0.77 11.73
N VAL A 225 -8.71 -0.16 12.33
CA VAL A 225 -8.77 0.21 13.75
C VAL A 225 -10.00 -0.44 14.35
N ASP A 226 -9.86 -1.14 15.46
CA ASP A 226 -10.97 -1.72 16.21
C ASP A 226 -11.58 -0.73 17.22
N ALA A 227 -12.58 -1.18 17.97
CA ALA A 227 -13.28 -0.36 18.96
C ALA A 227 -12.39 0.06 20.14
N ASP A 228 -11.34 -0.69 20.45
CA ASP A 228 -10.37 -0.39 21.51
C ASP A 228 -9.25 0.54 21.03
N GLY A 229 -9.30 0.94 19.74
CA GLY A 229 -8.30 1.77 19.11
C GLY A 229 -7.02 1.03 18.75
N GLU A 230 -7.02 -0.31 18.77
CA GLU A 230 -5.91 -1.10 18.27
C GLU A 230 -5.85 -1.04 16.74
N CYS A 231 -4.63 -1.04 16.22
CA CYS A 231 -4.37 -0.82 14.81
C CYS A 231 -3.70 -2.03 14.17
N TYR A 232 -4.25 -2.49 13.05
CA TYR A 232 -3.79 -3.68 12.34
C TYR A 232 -3.60 -3.41 10.86
N VAL A 233 -2.47 -3.83 10.31
CA VAL A 233 -2.20 -3.73 8.88
C VAL A 233 -2.97 -4.81 8.12
N LEU A 234 -3.72 -4.39 7.11
CA LEU A 234 -4.37 -5.29 6.16
C LEU A 234 -3.40 -5.70 5.06
N GLU A 235 -2.82 -4.72 4.39
CA GLU A 235 -1.89 -4.92 3.28
C GLU A 235 -1.05 -3.68 2.99
N ILE A 236 0.05 -3.88 2.26
CA ILE A 236 0.83 -2.79 1.64
C ILE A 236 0.69 -2.89 0.12
N ASN A 237 0.39 -1.75 -0.49
CA ASN A 237 0.19 -1.59 -1.92
C ASN A 237 1.33 -0.77 -2.54
N SER A 238 2.08 -1.37 -3.46
CA SER A 238 3.12 -0.68 -4.24
C SER A 238 2.59 0.21 -5.38
N ALA A 239 1.26 0.21 -5.58
CA ALA A 239 0.58 1.03 -6.59
C ALA A 239 -0.81 1.47 -6.09
N PRO A 240 -0.90 2.19 -4.98
CA PRO A 240 -2.18 2.62 -4.44
C PRO A 240 -2.87 3.60 -5.39
N SER A 241 -4.20 3.48 -5.53
CA SER A 241 -4.98 4.39 -6.36
C SER A 241 -4.93 5.82 -5.82
N GLN A 242 -4.68 6.79 -6.71
CA GLN A 242 -4.62 8.22 -6.42
C GLN A 242 -5.76 8.92 -7.18
N THR A 243 -6.91 9.06 -6.56
CA THR A 243 -8.10 9.68 -7.18
C THR A 243 -8.32 11.13 -6.76
N SER A 244 -7.77 11.56 -5.62
CA SER A 244 -7.87 12.93 -5.13
C SER A 244 -6.78 13.80 -5.72
N PRO A 245 -7.09 15.02 -6.24
CA PRO A 245 -6.08 15.97 -6.69
C PRO A 245 -5.04 16.31 -5.62
N TYR A 246 -5.47 16.44 -4.37
CA TYR A 246 -4.59 16.66 -3.21
C TYR A 246 -3.55 15.55 -3.06
N ARG A 247 -3.99 14.28 -3.05
CA ARG A 247 -3.07 13.14 -2.90
C ARG A 247 -2.12 13.01 -4.08
N GLN A 248 -2.59 13.30 -5.30
CA GLN A 248 -1.75 13.32 -6.50
C GLN A 248 -0.65 14.38 -6.39
N GLU A 249 -0.99 15.56 -5.88
CA GLU A 249 -0.04 16.66 -5.66
C GLU A 249 0.99 16.30 -4.59
N CYS A 250 0.56 15.73 -3.45
CA CYS A 250 1.48 15.28 -2.41
C CYS A 250 2.49 14.26 -2.94
N VAL A 251 2.03 13.29 -3.75
CA VAL A 251 2.92 12.29 -4.34
C VAL A 251 3.86 12.90 -5.39
N ALA A 252 3.37 13.82 -6.22
CA ALA A 252 4.19 14.51 -7.21
C ALA A 252 5.33 15.27 -6.53
N LYS A 253 5.04 16.04 -5.47
CA LYS A 253 6.05 16.77 -4.69
C LYS A 253 7.02 15.85 -3.98
N TYR A 254 6.55 14.72 -3.44
CA TYR A 254 7.43 13.69 -2.91
C TYR A 254 8.41 13.19 -3.98
N PHE A 255 7.94 12.90 -5.19
CA PHE A 255 8.80 12.44 -6.27
C PHE A 255 9.79 13.54 -6.71
N ASP A 256 9.34 14.78 -6.87
CA ASP A 256 10.24 15.91 -7.19
C ASP A 256 11.33 16.05 -6.12
N TYR A 257 10.96 15.98 -4.83
CA TYR A 257 11.92 16.01 -3.73
C TYR A 257 12.98 14.90 -3.83
N VAL A 258 12.52 13.66 -4.03
CA VAL A 258 13.44 12.50 -4.13
C VAL A 258 14.36 12.59 -5.34
N ILE A 259 13.87 13.15 -6.45
CA ILE A 259 14.65 13.37 -7.67
C ILE A 259 15.77 14.38 -7.40
N GLU A 260 15.47 15.44 -6.67
CA GLU A 260 16.41 16.52 -6.38
C GLU A 260 17.41 16.15 -5.29
N HIS A 261 16.94 15.49 -4.20
CA HIS A 261 17.72 15.29 -2.99
C HIS A 261 18.13 13.84 -2.73
N GLY A 262 17.59 12.90 -3.50
CA GLY A 262 17.77 11.46 -3.27
C GLY A 262 16.83 10.92 -2.20
N LYS A 263 16.48 9.64 -2.31
CA LYS A 263 15.48 8.98 -1.47
C LYS A 263 15.84 8.84 0.01
N ASP A 264 17.12 8.90 0.32
CA ASP A 264 17.63 8.71 1.69
C ASP A 264 17.82 10.04 2.44
N ARG A 265 17.46 11.17 1.82
CA ARG A 265 17.69 12.52 2.34
C ARG A 265 16.43 13.26 2.77
N ILE A 266 15.37 12.53 3.08
CA ILE A 266 14.17 13.18 3.63
C ILE A 266 14.47 13.72 5.03
N PRO A 267 14.17 15.00 5.31
CA PRO A 267 14.46 15.63 6.60
C PRO A 267 13.91 14.82 7.78
N LEU A 268 14.68 14.74 8.85
CA LEU A 268 14.25 14.14 10.11
C LEU A 268 13.25 15.06 10.84
N SER A 269 12.77 14.60 11.98
CA SER A 269 11.71 15.27 12.76
C SER A 269 12.04 16.72 13.15
N GLU A 270 13.30 17.06 13.27
CA GLU A 270 13.78 18.41 13.59
C GLU A 270 13.52 19.43 12.48
N GLU A 271 13.42 18.97 11.22
CA GLU A 271 13.12 19.80 10.05
C GLU A 271 11.64 19.74 9.63
N ARG A 272 10.75 19.45 10.56
CA ARG A 272 9.32 19.28 10.30
C ARG A 272 8.71 20.45 9.51
N GLY A 273 9.12 21.68 9.78
CA GLY A 273 8.62 22.84 9.07
C GLY A 273 8.94 22.80 7.57
N ALA A 274 10.18 22.52 7.20
CA ALA A 274 10.61 22.41 5.81
C ALA A 274 9.91 21.26 5.09
N TRP A 275 9.83 20.08 5.73
CA TRP A 275 9.12 18.91 5.21
C TRP A 275 7.65 19.19 4.95
N ARG A 276 6.96 19.86 5.87
CA ARG A 276 5.55 20.23 5.76
C ARG A 276 5.29 21.16 4.59
N LYS A 277 6.05 22.26 4.47
CA LYS A 277 5.95 23.22 3.35
C LYS A 277 6.16 22.52 2.00
N PHE A 278 7.01 21.52 1.99
CA PHE A 278 7.35 20.79 0.76
C PHE A 278 6.23 19.86 0.31
N ILE A 279 5.72 19.02 1.22
CA ILE A 279 4.74 17.95 0.90
C ILE A 279 3.30 18.47 0.96
N HIS A 280 3.00 19.41 1.86
CA HIS A 280 1.66 19.92 2.10
C HIS A 280 1.57 21.44 1.86
N PRO A 281 1.73 21.91 0.62
CA PRO A 281 1.75 23.34 0.33
C PRO A 281 0.41 24.04 0.57
N SER A 282 -0.68 23.28 0.62
CA SER A 282 -2.02 23.81 0.93
C SER A 282 -2.27 24.07 2.41
N LEU A 283 -1.32 23.66 3.27
CA LEU A 283 -1.37 23.96 4.69
C LEU A 283 -0.61 25.26 4.93
N SER A 284 -1.34 26.36 5.10
CA SER A 284 -0.77 27.63 5.56
C SER A 284 -0.15 27.45 6.96
N GLU A 285 0.78 28.32 7.33
CA GLU A 285 1.38 28.29 8.68
C GLU A 285 0.32 28.38 9.78
N GLU A 286 -0.79 29.05 9.53
CA GLU A 286 -1.98 29.17 10.40
C GLU A 286 -2.71 27.84 10.65
N ALA A 287 -2.49 26.81 9.84
CA ALA A 287 -3.09 25.48 10.04
C ALA A 287 -2.30 24.60 11.05
N TRP A 288 -1.23 25.15 11.65
CA TRP A 288 -0.31 24.45 12.53
C TRP A 288 -0.36 24.92 13.99
N GLU A 289 -1.00 26.06 14.23
CA GLU A 289 -1.31 26.58 15.56
C GLU A 289 -2.63 25.97 16.08
#